data_e916f26718dc21773825bfe2ba126a4b
#
_entry.id   e916f26718dc21773825bfe2ba126a4b
#
_cell.length_a   1.000
_cell.length_b   1.000
_cell.length_c   1.000
_cell.angle_alpha   90.00
_cell.angle_beta   90.00
_cell.angle_gamma   90.00
#
_symmetry.space_group_name_H-M   'P 1'
#
loop_
_entity.id
_entity.type
_entity.pdbx_description
1 polymer ?
#
loop_
_entity_poly.entity_id
_entity_poly.type
_entity_poly.pdbx_seq_one_letter_code
_entity_poly.pdbx_strand_id
1 'polypeptide(L)'
;MEAIDHVGIAVPDLDAALAFYAETFGLRCVHQETNEEQGVREAMLAVGTGTGPRLQLLAPLRPDSAIAKFLDRNGPGLQQLAYTVADVEATSAALRARGLRLLYDEPKRGTAGSRINFVHPKDAGGVLVELVQPA
;
A
#
# COMPACT_ATOMS: atom_id res chain seq x y z
N MET A 1 -3.31 11.05 -11.94
CA MET A 1 -2.84 9.66 -11.72
C MET A 1 -2.12 9.20 -12.95
N GLU A 2 -0.94 8.60 -12.79
CA GLU A 2 -0.12 8.18 -13.94
C GLU A 2 -0.24 6.69 -14.22
N ALA A 3 -0.40 5.88 -13.17
CA ALA A 3 -0.48 4.43 -13.27
C ALA A 3 -1.05 3.83 -12.00
N ILE A 4 -1.46 2.56 -12.08
CA ILE A 4 -1.64 1.76 -10.87
C ILE A 4 -0.24 1.30 -10.44
N ASP A 5 0.18 1.73 -9.27
CA ASP A 5 1.51 1.41 -8.73
C ASP A 5 1.54 -0.02 -8.16
N HIS A 6 0.62 -0.31 -7.28
CA HIS A 6 0.50 -1.62 -6.67
C HIS A 6 -0.89 -1.83 -6.06
N VAL A 7 -1.16 -3.09 -5.72
CA VAL A 7 -2.32 -3.50 -4.94
C VAL A 7 -1.81 -4.07 -3.62
N GLY A 8 -2.32 -3.57 -2.50
CA GLY A 8 -1.91 -4.00 -1.17
C GLY A 8 -2.82 -5.07 -0.60
N ILE A 9 -2.22 -6.14 -0.10
CA ILE A 9 -2.91 -7.27 0.52
C ILE A 9 -2.41 -7.42 1.96
N ALA A 10 -3.33 -7.39 2.91
CA ALA A 10 -3.02 -7.63 4.32
C ALA A 10 -2.91 -9.12 4.59
N VAL A 11 -1.82 -9.53 5.22
CA VAL A 11 -1.55 -10.93 5.57
C VAL A 11 -1.08 -11.02 7.03
N PRO A 12 -1.45 -12.09 7.75
CA PRO A 12 -1.02 -12.23 9.15
C PRO A 12 0.46 -12.61 9.29
N ASP A 13 1.03 -13.30 8.31
CA ASP A 13 2.40 -13.83 8.32
C ASP A 13 3.03 -13.59 6.96
N LEU A 14 4.02 -12.67 6.92
CA LEU A 14 4.66 -12.29 5.66
C LEU A 14 5.41 -13.45 5.00
N ASP A 15 6.18 -14.21 5.79
CA ASP A 15 6.99 -15.30 5.23
C ASP A 15 6.13 -16.41 4.64
N ALA A 16 5.04 -16.77 5.33
CA ALA A 16 4.09 -17.76 4.82
C ALA A 16 3.41 -17.26 3.54
N ALA A 17 3.03 -15.99 3.48
CA ALA A 17 2.41 -15.40 2.30
C ALA A 17 3.38 -15.35 1.11
N LEU A 18 4.64 -14.98 1.35
CA LEU A 18 5.67 -14.98 0.30
C LEU A 18 5.83 -16.35 -0.33
N ALA A 19 5.91 -17.39 0.50
CA ALA A 19 6.00 -18.77 0.01
C ALA A 19 4.76 -19.15 -0.80
N PHE A 20 3.58 -18.83 -0.31
CA PHE A 20 2.32 -19.14 -1.00
C PHE A 20 2.26 -18.48 -2.38
N TYR A 21 2.53 -17.19 -2.48
CA TYR A 21 2.45 -16.48 -3.76
C TYR A 21 3.52 -16.93 -4.75
N ALA A 22 4.74 -17.25 -4.27
CA ALA A 22 5.79 -17.77 -5.13
C ALA A 22 5.44 -19.16 -5.69
N GLU A 23 5.02 -20.08 -4.83
CA GLU A 23 4.73 -21.46 -5.21
C GLU A 23 3.45 -21.61 -6.01
N THR A 24 2.41 -20.81 -5.66
CA THR A 24 1.10 -20.93 -6.28
C THR A 24 0.98 -20.14 -7.58
N PHE A 25 1.46 -18.90 -7.58
CA PHE A 25 1.28 -17.98 -8.72
C PHE A 25 2.58 -17.58 -9.41
N GLY A 26 3.73 -18.03 -8.93
CA GLY A 26 5.02 -17.73 -9.54
C GLY A 26 5.45 -16.27 -9.38
N LEU A 27 4.96 -15.57 -8.36
CA LEU A 27 5.30 -14.16 -8.14
C LEU A 27 6.64 -14.04 -7.41
N ARG A 28 7.47 -13.12 -7.88
CA ARG A 28 8.83 -12.93 -7.37
C ARG A 28 8.89 -11.75 -6.40
N CYS A 29 9.43 -11.97 -5.21
CA CYS A 29 9.72 -10.88 -4.28
C CYS A 29 10.89 -10.05 -4.80
N VAL A 30 10.65 -8.77 -5.06
CA VAL A 30 11.66 -7.84 -5.58
C VAL A 30 12.11 -6.80 -4.55
N HIS A 31 11.39 -6.66 -3.45
CA HIS A 31 11.74 -5.73 -2.38
C HIS A 31 11.06 -6.14 -1.08
N GLN A 32 11.78 -6.02 0.03
CA GLN A 32 11.22 -6.17 1.38
C GLN A 32 11.74 -5.06 2.25
N GLU A 33 10.91 -4.56 3.14
CA GLU A 33 11.35 -3.63 4.17
C GLU A 33 10.44 -3.65 5.38
N THR A 34 10.96 -3.09 6.48
CA THR A 34 10.20 -2.83 7.70
C THR A 34 9.96 -1.33 7.78
N ASN A 35 8.71 -0.93 7.94
CA ASN A 35 8.33 0.45 8.17
C ASN A 35 7.81 0.60 9.60
N GLU A 36 8.68 1.09 10.49
CA GLU A 36 8.35 1.23 11.92
C GLU A 36 7.25 2.28 12.14
N GLU A 37 7.26 3.36 11.39
CA GLU A 37 6.25 4.41 11.50
C GLU A 37 4.86 3.88 11.18
N GLN A 38 4.72 3.12 10.10
CA GLN A 38 3.45 2.50 9.70
C GLN A 38 3.14 1.23 10.47
N GLY A 39 4.12 0.66 11.16
CA GLY A 39 3.95 -0.57 11.94
C GLY A 39 3.79 -1.82 11.08
N VAL A 40 4.51 -1.90 9.96
CA VAL A 40 4.36 -3.01 9.00
C VAL A 40 5.71 -3.58 8.57
N ARG A 41 5.72 -4.88 8.28
CA ARG A 41 6.68 -5.54 7.41
C ARG A 41 6.00 -5.70 6.06
N GLU A 42 6.72 -5.37 5.00
CA GLU A 42 6.12 -5.38 3.67
C GLU A 42 7.05 -5.96 2.63
N ALA A 43 6.44 -6.51 1.58
CA ALA A 43 7.15 -7.06 0.44
C ALA A 43 6.44 -6.65 -0.85
N MET A 44 7.23 -6.30 -1.87
CA MET A 44 6.74 -6.08 -3.21
C MET A 44 7.01 -7.29 -4.08
N LEU A 45 5.98 -7.76 -4.78
CA LEU A 45 6.06 -8.89 -5.68
C LEU A 45 5.89 -8.43 -7.12
N ALA A 46 6.80 -8.87 -7.99
CA ALA A 46 6.68 -8.64 -9.42
C ALA A 46 5.79 -9.71 -10.05
N VAL A 47 4.96 -9.28 -10.98
CA VAL A 47 4.09 -10.15 -11.75
C VAL A 47 4.65 -10.25 -13.18
N GLY A 48 4.91 -11.46 -13.65
CA GLY A 48 5.43 -11.68 -15.00
C GLY A 48 6.78 -10.98 -15.22
N THR A 49 6.88 -10.12 -16.24
CA THR A 49 8.09 -9.38 -16.55
C THR A 49 8.43 -8.29 -15.53
N GLY A 50 7.50 -7.94 -14.66
CA GLY A 50 7.69 -6.92 -13.64
C GLY A 50 7.53 -5.48 -14.13
N THR A 51 7.03 -5.28 -15.35
CA THR A 51 6.84 -3.95 -15.94
C THR A 51 5.48 -3.33 -15.61
N GLY A 52 4.54 -4.13 -15.13
CA GLY A 52 3.20 -3.69 -14.74
C GLY A 52 3.07 -3.39 -13.25
N PRO A 53 1.84 -3.22 -12.77
CA PRO A 53 1.57 -3.05 -11.35
C PRO A 53 2.11 -4.21 -10.53
N ARG A 54 2.53 -3.90 -9.31
CA ARG A 54 3.04 -4.91 -8.37
C ARG A 54 1.98 -5.30 -7.37
N LEU A 55 2.22 -6.40 -6.69
CA LEU A 55 1.45 -6.83 -5.54
C LEU A 55 2.27 -6.51 -4.29
N GLN A 56 1.65 -5.86 -3.30
CA GLN A 56 2.29 -5.61 -2.02
C GLN A 56 1.67 -6.49 -0.95
N LEU A 57 2.49 -7.20 -0.20
CA LEU A 57 2.06 -7.93 0.98
C LEU A 57 2.42 -7.10 2.22
N LEU A 58 1.46 -6.97 3.15
CA LEU A 58 1.60 -6.13 4.34
C LEU A 58 1.26 -6.97 5.57
N ALA A 59 2.21 -7.14 6.47
CA ALA A 59 2.00 -7.84 7.73
C ALA A 59 2.26 -6.89 8.91
N PRO A 60 1.50 -7.03 10.01
CA PRO A 60 1.65 -6.11 11.14
C PRO A 60 2.92 -6.38 11.93
N LEU A 61 3.59 -5.31 12.39
CA LEU A 61 4.68 -5.39 13.36
C LEU A 61 4.16 -5.43 14.79
N ARG A 62 2.98 -4.84 15.02
CA ARG A 62 2.41 -4.69 16.35
C ARG A 62 0.88 -4.62 16.30
N PRO A 63 0.20 -4.93 17.42
CA PRO A 63 -1.27 -5.01 17.44
C PRO A 63 -2.00 -3.69 17.16
N ASP A 64 -1.36 -2.56 17.37
CA ASP A 64 -1.98 -1.24 17.18
C ASP A 64 -1.77 -0.66 15.79
N SER A 65 -1.10 -1.37 14.90
CA SER A 65 -0.92 -0.92 13.52
C SER A 65 -2.23 -0.92 12.73
N ALA A 66 -2.31 -0.10 11.69
CA ALA A 66 -3.49 -0.05 10.83
C ALA A 66 -3.75 -1.41 10.16
N ILE A 67 -2.69 -2.12 9.77
CA ILE A 67 -2.81 -3.46 9.18
C ILE A 67 -3.36 -4.48 10.17
N ALA A 68 -2.92 -4.44 11.44
CA ALA A 68 -3.46 -5.32 12.47
C ALA A 68 -4.96 -5.08 12.67
N LYS A 69 -5.38 -3.83 12.71
CA LYS A 69 -6.79 -3.45 12.84
C LYS A 69 -7.62 -3.91 11.63
N PHE A 70 -7.05 -3.79 10.42
CA PHE A 70 -7.71 -4.29 9.22
C PHE A 70 -7.92 -5.81 9.29
N LEU A 71 -6.88 -6.56 9.68
CA LEU A 71 -6.96 -8.02 9.83
C LEU A 71 -7.99 -8.43 10.89
N ASP A 72 -8.08 -7.70 11.99
CA ASP A 72 -9.06 -7.99 13.05
C ASP A 72 -10.49 -7.79 12.56
N ARG A 73 -10.74 -6.80 11.71
CA ARG A 73 -12.08 -6.49 11.21
C ARG A 73 -12.49 -7.34 10.01
N ASN A 74 -11.55 -7.57 9.09
CA ASN A 74 -11.86 -8.11 7.77
C ASN A 74 -11.22 -9.47 7.49
N GLY A 75 -10.23 -9.88 8.30
CA GLY A 75 -9.37 -11.01 7.95
C GLY A 75 -8.41 -10.65 6.82
N PRO A 76 -7.59 -11.61 6.37
CA PRO A 76 -6.67 -11.39 5.26
C PRO A 76 -7.40 -11.02 3.97
N GLY A 77 -6.82 -10.15 3.18
CA GLY A 77 -7.41 -9.77 1.90
C GLY A 77 -6.92 -8.42 1.37
N LEU A 78 -7.57 -7.96 0.31
CA LEU A 78 -7.26 -6.69 -0.34
C LEU A 78 -7.47 -5.54 0.65
N GLN A 79 -6.44 -4.70 0.82
CA GLN A 79 -6.46 -3.62 1.79
C GLN A 79 -6.41 -2.25 1.14
N GLN A 80 -5.62 -2.09 0.05
CA GLN A 80 -5.44 -0.79 -0.58
C GLN A 80 -5.16 -0.90 -2.08
N LEU A 81 -5.45 0.18 -2.78
CA LEU A 81 -5.10 0.39 -4.18
C LEU A 81 -4.22 1.64 -4.26
N ALA A 82 -3.04 1.53 -4.85
CA ALA A 82 -2.10 2.63 -4.95
C ALA A 82 -1.96 3.13 -6.37
N TYR A 83 -2.03 4.45 -6.54
CA TYR A 83 -1.76 5.12 -7.81
C TYR A 83 -0.43 5.85 -7.74
N THR A 84 0.35 5.77 -8.80
CA THR A 84 1.55 6.59 -8.99
C THR A 84 1.14 8.02 -9.34
N VAL A 85 1.75 8.99 -8.67
CA VAL A 85 1.56 10.43 -8.95
C VAL A 85 2.92 11.11 -9.13
N ALA A 86 2.96 12.16 -9.92
CA ALA A 86 4.19 12.93 -10.12
C ALA A 86 4.54 13.78 -8.91
N ASP A 87 3.52 14.34 -8.25
CA ASP A 87 3.67 15.25 -7.11
C ASP A 87 2.56 14.98 -6.11
N VAL A 88 2.89 14.28 -5.03
CA VAL A 88 1.91 13.87 -4.02
C VAL A 88 1.31 15.07 -3.28
N GLU A 89 2.08 16.14 -3.09
CA GLU A 89 1.57 17.34 -2.43
C GLU A 89 0.54 18.06 -3.29
N ALA A 90 0.85 18.24 -4.58
CA ALA A 90 -0.06 18.88 -5.53
C ALA A 90 -1.33 18.05 -5.72
N THR A 91 -1.20 16.73 -5.85
CA THR A 91 -2.35 15.84 -5.98
C THR A 91 -3.22 15.86 -4.73
N SER A 92 -2.61 15.81 -3.55
CA SER A 92 -3.35 15.91 -2.28
C SER A 92 -4.11 17.22 -2.17
N ALA A 93 -3.48 18.34 -2.52
CA ALA A 93 -4.12 19.66 -2.50
C ALA A 93 -5.32 19.73 -3.47
N ALA A 94 -5.18 19.18 -4.67
CA ALA A 94 -6.26 19.13 -5.65
C ALA A 94 -7.45 18.30 -5.16
N LEU A 95 -7.18 17.17 -4.51
CA LEU A 95 -8.24 16.32 -3.95
C LEU A 95 -8.94 16.99 -2.76
N ARG A 96 -8.18 17.67 -1.90
CA ARG A 96 -8.77 18.46 -0.79
C ARG A 96 -9.67 19.57 -1.33
N ALA A 97 -9.27 20.23 -2.39
CA ALA A 97 -10.07 21.27 -3.03
C ALA A 97 -11.41 20.73 -3.57
N ARG A 98 -11.47 19.42 -3.86
CA ARG A 98 -12.71 18.75 -4.26
C ARG A 98 -13.51 18.22 -3.07
N GLY A 99 -13.06 18.44 -1.84
CA GLY A 99 -13.76 18.03 -0.61
C GLY A 99 -13.38 16.65 -0.10
N LEU A 100 -12.34 15.99 -0.66
CA LEU A 100 -11.89 14.69 -0.18
C LEU A 100 -10.97 14.84 1.03
N ARG A 101 -11.03 13.88 1.95
CA ARG A 101 -10.16 13.85 3.12
C ARG A 101 -8.91 13.02 2.83
N LEU A 102 -7.75 13.61 3.08
CA LEU A 102 -6.47 12.93 3.07
C LEU A 102 -6.11 12.54 4.51
N LEU A 103 -5.53 11.36 4.70
CA LEU A 103 -5.24 10.86 6.07
C LEU A 103 -4.08 11.60 6.73
N TYR A 104 -3.16 12.16 5.94
CA TYR A 104 -2.02 12.90 6.46
C TYR A 104 -2.09 14.35 6.02
N ASP A 105 -1.78 15.27 6.93
CA ASP A 105 -1.67 16.70 6.59
C ASP A 105 -0.53 16.93 5.61
N GLU A 106 0.58 16.21 5.81
CA GLU A 106 1.74 16.21 4.93
C GLU A 106 2.11 14.78 4.53
N PRO A 107 2.69 14.58 3.33
CA PRO A 107 3.12 13.25 2.90
C PRO A 107 4.11 12.63 3.88
N LYS A 108 4.01 11.30 4.02
CA LYS A 108 4.92 10.49 4.82
C LYS A 108 5.77 9.60 3.94
N ARG A 109 6.79 9.01 4.53
CA ARG A 109 7.63 8.04 3.85
C ARG A 109 6.87 6.73 3.67
N GLY A 110 6.91 6.21 2.45
CA GLY A 110 6.39 4.90 2.09
C GLY A 110 7.48 3.94 1.64
N THR A 111 7.07 2.88 0.95
CA THR A 111 7.94 1.82 0.47
C THR A 111 9.01 2.37 -0.49
N ALA A 112 10.25 1.87 -0.35
CA ALA A 112 11.37 2.19 -1.22
C ALA A 112 11.67 3.69 -1.33
N GLY A 113 11.50 4.42 -0.23
CA GLY A 113 11.79 5.87 -0.17
C GLY A 113 10.77 6.74 -0.89
N SER A 114 9.62 6.21 -1.23
CA SER A 114 8.52 6.98 -1.82
C SER A 114 7.94 7.98 -0.82
N ARG A 115 7.18 8.94 -1.34
CA ARG A 115 6.37 9.87 -0.53
C ARG A 115 4.91 9.54 -0.77
N ILE A 116 4.15 9.36 0.29
CA ILE A 116 2.79 8.85 0.20
C ILE A 116 1.78 9.70 0.98
N ASN A 117 0.53 9.58 0.55
CA ASN A 117 -0.63 9.98 1.31
C ASN A 117 -1.78 9.02 0.99
N PHE A 118 -2.81 9.02 1.80
CA PHE A 118 -3.99 8.19 1.60
C PHE A 118 -5.26 9.04 1.51
N VAL A 119 -6.17 8.64 0.63
CA VAL A 119 -7.53 9.19 0.57
C VAL A 119 -8.42 8.35 1.46
N HIS A 120 -9.21 9.00 2.31
CA HIS A 120 -10.14 8.32 3.21
C HIS A 120 -11.11 7.45 2.39
N PRO A 121 -11.29 6.15 2.76
CA PRO A 121 -12.11 5.24 1.95
C PRO A 121 -13.55 5.71 1.75
N LYS A 122 -14.13 6.40 2.71
CA LYS A 122 -15.51 6.92 2.58
C LYS A 122 -15.63 7.96 1.46
N ASP A 123 -14.53 8.60 1.09
CA ASP A 123 -14.53 9.60 0.01
C ASP A 123 -14.09 9.00 -1.33
N ALA A 124 -13.73 7.72 -1.35
CA ALA A 124 -13.21 7.01 -2.52
C ALA A 124 -13.98 5.70 -2.81
N GLY A 125 -15.29 5.72 -2.60
CA GLY A 125 -16.15 4.59 -2.93
C GLY A 125 -15.93 3.34 -2.08
N GLY A 126 -15.40 3.50 -0.86
CA GLY A 126 -15.12 2.39 0.04
C GLY A 126 -13.73 1.79 -0.10
N VAL A 127 -12.90 2.33 -0.98
CA VAL A 127 -11.54 1.82 -1.24
C VAL A 127 -10.52 2.74 -0.58
N LEU A 128 -9.60 2.18 0.20
CA LEU A 128 -8.44 2.93 0.68
C LEU A 128 -7.50 3.16 -0.50
N VAL A 129 -7.37 4.42 -0.91
CA VAL A 129 -6.53 4.80 -2.05
C VAL A 129 -5.24 5.41 -1.54
N GLU A 130 -4.11 4.85 -1.96
CA GLU A 130 -2.78 5.40 -1.69
C GLU A 130 -2.29 6.21 -2.89
N LEU A 131 -1.71 7.37 -2.62
CA LEU A 131 -1.02 8.18 -3.61
C LEU A 131 0.47 7.98 -3.41
N VAL A 132 1.19 7.57 -4.44
CA VAL A 132 2.62 7.23 -4.36
C VAL A 132 3.41 8.10 -5.31
N GLN A 133 4.27 8.94 -4.74
CA GLN A 133 5.30 9.63 -5.51
C GLN A 133 6.59 8.83 -5.36
N PRO A 134 7.07 8.14 -6.41
CA PRO A 134 8.29 7.35 -6.31
C PRO A 134 9.51 8.20 -5.93
N ALA A 135 10.47 7.56 -5.29
CA ALA A 135 11.73 8.19 -4.92
C ALA A 135 12.50 8.70 -6.13
#